data_ef59d4575cd9e334d074ff4ce20a8a55
#
_entry.id   ef59d4575cd9e334d074ff4ce20a8a55
#
_cell.length_a   1.000
_cell.length_b   1.000
_cell.length_c   1.000
_cell.angle_alpha   90.00
_cell.angle_beta   90.00
_cell.angle_gamma   90.00
#
_symmetry.space_group_name_H-M   'P 1'
#
loop_
_entity.id
_entity.type
_entity.pdbx_description
1 polymer ?
#
loop_
_entity_poly.entity_id
_entity_poly.type
_entity_poly.pdbx_seq_one_letter_code
_entity_poly.pdbx_strand_id
1 'polypeptide(L)'
;MKRLLLVFSAIVCLPAASPGEERPPNVLFIAIDDLRPALGCYGDLVARTPNIDRLAGRGTLFRRAYSQQAVCSPSRLSLMTGRRPDSIRVWDLNTHFRKALPDAVTLPQYFKDRGYHCRSIGKIYHGGGEPSKDAPSWSEDPLYDNVREARLRYATAQNLKGGGLKRGAAEAADVPDETYIDGIVCEEALEALGKLKKRNQPFFLAVGFRKPHLPFCAPRKYWELYEREEIPGPSPVDHPRGAPEVAVRSWKELEGYSGIPKDGRLSSEKVAELRHGYYACVSYVDALVGRLLGRLRALELQEETVVCLWGDHGFHLGEQGLWAKANNYELSVRVPLIVAVPGQKKSGGKSKALVELVDLYPTLVEACGFMLPAGLEGTSFRALLDTPERPWKRAAFSQYPRAYKGNRHRSHGDIMGYSVRTDRYRYVEWRDWKSGRVEARELYDHQSDPGEAHNVAGQQKYKVMLEHHRSLLTQGWRAAAP
;
A
#
# COMPACT_ATOMS: atom_id res chain seq x y z
N MET A 1 45.64 -19.92 -45.22
CA MET A 1 45.16 -18.56 -44.99
C MET A 1 44.28 -18.55 -43.74
N LYS A 2 44.85 -18.15 -42.58
CA LYS A 2 44.11 -18.06 -41.31
C LYS A 2 43.59 -16.63 -41.18
N ARG A 3 42.27 -16.45 -41.14
CA ARG A 3 41.61 -15.16 -40.86
C ARG A 3 41.60 -14.91 -39.37
N LEU A 4 42.28 -13.85 -38.94
CA LEU A 4 42.28 -13.33 -37.57
C LEU A 4 41.04 -12.47 -37.39
N LEU A 5 40.10 -12.89 -36.52
CA LEU A 5 38.97 -12.05 -36.09
C LEU A 5 39.45 -11.15 -34.94
N LEU A 6 39.54 -9.86 -35.23
CA LEU A 6 39.73 -8.83 -34.21
C LEU A 6 38.37 -8.52 -33.55
N VAL A 7 38.22 -8.88 -32.28
CA VAL A 7 37.10 -8.47 -31.45
C VAL A 7 37.42 -7.08 -30.88
N PHE A 8 36.69 -6.05 -31.37
CA PHE A 8 36.73 -4.71 -30.78
C PHE A 8 35.84 -4.69 -29.55
N SER A 9 36.44 -4.69 -28.36
CA SER A 9 35.74 -4.34 -27.13
C SER A 9 35.52 -2.83 -27.07
N ALA A 10 34.29 -2.39 -27.28
CA ALA A 10 33.92 -1.01 -27.04
C ALA A 10 33.88 -0.76 -25.53
N ILE A 11 34.89 -0.08 -25.02
CA ILE A 11 34.87 0.50 -23.67
C ILE A 11 33.86 1.66 -23.71
N VAL A 12 32.68 1.47 -23.15
CA VAL A 12 31.73 2.56 -22.89
C VAL A 12 32.32 3.37 -21.73
N CYS A 13 33.03 4.43 -22.04
CA CYS A 13 33.34 5.48 -21.06
C CYS A 13 32.06 6.19 -20.70
N LEU A 14 31.53 5.94 -19.51
CA LEU A 14 30.54 6.81 -18.90
C LEU A 14 31.19 8.19 -18.70
N PRO A 15 30.54 9.29 -19.11
CA PRO A 15 31.08 10.62 -18.87
C PRO A 15 31.20 10.84 -17.36
N ALA A 16 32.36 11.25 -16.88
CA ALA A 16 32.54 11.76 -15.53
C ALA A 16 31.59 12.96 -15.35
N ALA A 17 30.82 12.97 -14.29
CA ALA A 17 29.90 14.06 -13.95
C ALA A 17 30.70 15.37 -13.92
N SER A 18 30.20 16.40 -14.58
CA SER A 18 30.79 17.75 -14.57
C SER A 18 30.79 18.29 -13.13
N PRO A 19 31.83 19.02 -12.68
CA PRO A 19 31.83 19.67 -11.37
C PRO A 19 30.72 20.71 -11.34
N GLY A 20 29.61 20.41 -10.62
CA GLY A 20 28.45 21.30 -10.48
C GLY A 20 27.08 20.63 -10.65
N GLU A 21 26.98 19.41 -11.14
CA GLU A 21 25.70 18.66 -11.12
C GLU A 21 25.46 18.14 -9.69
N GLU A 22 24.42 18.68 -9.02
CA GLU A 22 23.97 18.15 -7.74
C GLU A 22 23.59 16.67 -7.90
N ARG A 23 24.15 15.84 -7.05
CA ARG A 23 23.85 14.40 -7.05
C ARG A 23 22.34 14.21 -6.81
N PRO A 24 21.65 13.42 -7.65
CA PRO A 24 20.24 13.17 -7.44
C PRO A 24 20.01 12.52 -6.07
N PRO A 25 18.89 12.86 -5.36
CA PRO A 25 18.64 12.39 -4.00
C PRO A 25 18.45 10.88 -3.95
N ASN A 26 18.84 10.27 -2.84
CA ASN A 26 18.50 8.89 -2.53
C ASN A 26 16.99 8.74 -2.34
N VAL A 27 16.50 7.50 -2.38
CA VAL A 27 15.10 7.17 -2.09
C VAL A 27 15.04 6.11 -0.99
N LEU A 28 14.33 6.41 0.11
CA LEU A 28 13.88 5.44 1.11
C LEU A 28 12.37 5.23 0.94
N PHE A 29 12.00 4.06 0.44
CA PHE A 29 10.65 3.69 0.04
C PHE A 29 10.07 2.68 1.03
N ILE A 30 9.20 3.14 1.97
CA ILE A 30 8.68 2.35 3.08
C ILE A 30 7.26 1.91 2.77
N ALA A 31 7.06 0.61 2.59
CA ALA A 31 5.76 -0.02 2.36
C ALA A 31 5.26 -0.68 3.66
N ILE A 32 4.01 -0.46 4.02
CA ILE A 32 3.37 -1.06 5.20
C ILE A 32 2.12 -1.80 4.77
N ASP A 33 2.08 -3.11 5.04
CA ASP A 33 1.02 -4.01 4.58
C ASP A 33 -0.24 -3.91 5.46
N ASP A 34 -1.42 -3.82 4.85
CA ASP A 34 -2.72 -3.71 5.54
C ASP A 34 -2.87 -2.46 6.45
N LEU A 35 -2.08 -1.40 6.23
CA LEU A 35 -2.17 -0.20 7.06
C LEU A 35 -3.28 0.73 6.56
N ARG A 36 -4.33 0.89 7.36
CA ARG A 36 -5.33 1.95 7.17
C ARG A 36 -4.86 3.26 7.82
N PRO A 37 -5.52 4.42 7.60
CA PRO A 37 -5.17 5.69 8.23
C PRO A 37 -5.41 5.74 9.76
N ALA A 38 -5.08 4.66 10.49
CA ALA A 38 -5.12 4.55 11.95
C ALA A 38 -3.77 5.03 12.52
N LEU A 39 -3.49 6.33 12.37
CA LEU A 39 -2.24 7.01 12.76
C LEU A 39 -2.58 8.37 13.39
N GLY A 40 -1.78 8.82 14.35
CA GLY A 40 -1.98 10.11 15.03
C GLY A 40 -2.02 11.30 14.05
N CYS A 41 -1.13 11.34 13.06
CA CYS A 41 -1.10 12.40 12.03
C CYS A 41 -2.35 12.43 11.14
N TYR A 42 -3.12 11.33 11.06
CA TYR A 42 -4.42 11.27 10.38
C TYR A 42 -5.60 11.64 11.29
N GLY A 43 -5.34 11.85 12.60
CA GLY A 43 -6.36 12.21 13.59
C GLY A 43 -6.97 11.02 14.31
N ASP A 44 -6.35 9.83 14.25
CA ASP A 44 -6.73 8.70 15.09
C ASP A 44 -6.29 8.99 16.54
N LEU A 45 -7.24 8.98 17.46
CA LEU A 45 -7.00 9.33 18.87
C LEU A 45 -6.45 8.16 19.68
N VAL A 46 -6.56 6.95 19.17
CA VAL A 46 -6.09 5.72 19.82
C VAL A 46 -4.64 5.43 19.45
N ALA A 47 -4.31 5.51 18.17
CA ALA A 47 -3.01 5.11 17.63
C ALA A 47 -1.82 5.84 18.30
N ARG A 48 -0.81 5.08 18.69
CA ARG A 48 0.46 5.60 19.25
C ARG A 48 1.53 5.50 18.17
N THR A 49 1.70 6.57 17.38
CA THR A 49 2.56 6.59 16.17
C THR A 49 3.49 7.81 16.10
N PRO A 50 4.27 8.10 17.17
CA PRO A 50 5.04 9.34 17.26
C PRO A 50 6.13 9.49 16.19
N ASN A 51 6.63 8.39 15.63
CA ASN A 51 7.70 8.42 14.63
C ASN A 51 7.16 8.70 13.22
N ILE A 52 6.04 8.08 12.85
CA ILE A 52 5.33 8.35 11.60
C ILE A 52 4.74 9.78 11.65
N ASP A 53 4.22 10.20 12.80
CA ASP A 53 3.71 11.57 13.00
C ASP A 53 4.82 12.61 12.83
N ARG A 54 6.04 12.32 13.31
CA ARG A 54 7.22 13.17 13.09
C ARG A 54 7.62 13.23 11.62
N LEU A 55 7.54 12.10 10.89
CA LEU A 55 7.77 12.09 9.44
C LEU A 55 6.73 12.97 8.73
N ALA A 56 5.45 12.88 9.11
CA ALA A 56 4.39 13.74 8.58
C ALA A 56 4.65 15.22 8.85
N GLY A 57 5.25 15.55 10.00
CA GLY A 57 5.67 16.92 10.34
C GLY A 57 6.83 17.47 9.50
N ARG A 58 7.58 16.60 8.80
CA ARG A 58 8.70 16.97 7.92
C ARG A 58 8.33 16.95 6.44
N GLY A 59 7.37 16.10 6.05
CA GLY A 59 6.92 15.93 4.68
C GLY A 59 5.54 16.51 4.42
N THR A 60 4.93 16.02 3.35
CA THR A 60 3.51 16.25 3.02
C THR A 60 2.70 15.01 3.32
N LEU A 61 1.66 15.18 4.15
CA LEU A 61 0.66 14.16 4.45
C LEU A 61 -0.48 14.26 3.43
N PHE A 62 -0.80 13.18 2.75
CA PHE A 62 -1.95 13.10 1.84
C PHE A 62 -3.14 12.46 2.55
N ARG A 63 -4.15 13.27 2.90
CA ARG A 63 -5.32 12.80 3.64
C ARG A 63 -6.21 11.84 2.86
N ARG A 64 -6.13 11.87 1.53
CA ARG A 64 -7.01 11.13 0.60
C ARG A 64 -6.17 10.48 -0.50
N ALA A 65 -5.38 9.49 -0.12
CA ALA A 65 -4.66 8.61 -1.04
C ALA A 65 -5.39 7.27 -1.19
N TYR A 66 -5.44 6.74 -2.41
CA TYR A 66 -6.24 5.56 -2.74
C TYR A 66 -5.45 4.50 -3.50
N SER A 67 -5.63 3.23 -3.12
CA SER A 67 -5.15 2.09 -3.88
C SER A 67 -6.05 1.81 -5.10
N GLN A 68 -5.47 1.27 -6.17
CA GLN A 68 -6.23 0.91 -7.38
C GLN A 68 -7.07 -0.34 -7.18
N GLN A 69 -6.65 -1.22 -6.27
CA GLN A 69 -7.41 -2.40 -5.87
C GLN A 69 -7.02 -2.80 -4.45
N ALA A 70 -8.00 -3.02 -3.57
CA ALA A 70 -7.76 -3.32 -2.17
C ALA A 70 -7.33 -4.78 -1.95
N VAL A 71 -6.19 -5.15 -2.55
CA VAL A 71 -5.50 -6.43 -2.33
C VAL A 71 -4.02 -6.28 -2.70
N CYS A 72 -3.13 -6.92 -1.95
CA CYS A 72 -1.69 -6.62 -1.96
C CYS A 72 -1.04 -6.63 -3.36
N SER A 73 -1.15 -7.75 -4.13
CA SER A 73 -0.43 -7.87 -5.40
C SER A 73 -0.89 -6.83 -6.44
N PRO A 74 -2.18 -6.71 -6.79
CA PRO A 74 -2.63 -5.71 -7.76
C PRO A 74 -2.31 -4.27 -7.37
N SER A 75 -2.47 -3.92 -6.08
CA SER A 75 -2.15 -2.59 -5.59
C SER A 75 -0.66 -2.28 -5.75
N ARG A 76 0.21 -3.16 -5.24
CA ARG A 76 1.66 -2.99 -5.28
C ARG A 76 2.19 -2.99 -6.71
N LEU A 77 1.72 -3.91 -7.56
CA LEU A 77 2.13 -3.99 -8.96
C LEU A 77 1.64 -2.80 -9.78
N SER A 78 0.44 -2.27 -9.49
CA SER A 78 -0.06 -1.05 -10.10
C SER A 78 0.86 0.14 -9.82
N LEU A 79 1.23 0.35 -8.55
CA LEU A 79 2.19 1.38 -8.14
C LEU A 79 3.55 1.18 -8.80
N MET A 80 4.11 -0.05 -8.73
CA MET A 80 5.47 -0.34 -9.20
C MET A 80 5.62 -0.25 -10.72
N THR A 81 4.54 -0.45 -11.47
CA THR A 81 4.53 -0.31 -12.94
C THR A 81 4.03 1.06 -13.40
N GLY A 82 3.44 1.85 -12.50
CA GLY A 82 2.75 3.10 -12.84
C GLY A 82 1.52 2.88 -13.72
N ARG A 83 0.92 1.68 -13.70
CA ARG A 83 -0.22 1.29 -14.53
C ARG A 83 -1.31 0.62 -13.71
N ARG A 84 -2.56 0.74 -14.14
CA ARG A 84 -3.73 0.23 -13.43
C ARG A 84 -3.90 -1.28 -13.58
N PRO A 85 -4.63 -1.95 -12.68
CA PRO A 85 -4.80 -3.41 -12.71
C PRO A 85 -5.29 -3.96 -14.04
N ASP A 86 -6.20 -3.28 -14.72
CA ASP A 86 -6.70 -3.70 -16.03
C ASP A 86 -5.63 -3.63 -17.13
N SER A 87 -4.73 -2.66 -17.05
CA SER A 87 -3.62 -2.53 -18.01
C SER A 87 -2.52 -3.57 -17.76
N ILE A 88 -2.21 -3.89 -16.51
CA ILE A 88 -1.23 -4.92 -16.17
C ILE A 88 -1.82 -6.33 -16.15
N ARG A 89 -3.16 -6.45 -16.25
CA ARG A 89 -3.93 -7.70 -16.16
C ARG A 89 -3.64 -8.52 -14.91
N VAL A 90 -3.53 -7.84 -13.77
CA VAL A 90 -3.33 -8.46 -12.46
C VAL A 90 -4.47 -8.04 -11.54
N TRP A 91 -5.27 -9.02 -11.12
CA TRP A 91 -6.42 -8.84 -10.22
C TRP A 91 -6.38 -9.78 -9.02
N ASP A 92 -5.37 -10.65 -8.96
CA ASP A 92 -5.17 -11.69 -7.94
C ASP A 92 -3.78 -11.61 -7.31
N LEU A 93 -3.48 -12.55 -6.39
CA LEU A 93 -2.22 -12.59 -5.65
C LEU A 93 -1.08 -13.34 -6.38
N ASN A 94 -1.36 -14.05 -7.48
CA ASN A 94 -0.45 -15.01 -8.07
C ASN A 94 0.03 -14.63 -9.47
N THR A 95 -0.74 -13.81 -10.18
CA THR A 95 -0.42 -13.42 -11.57
C THR A 95 0.74 -12.43 -11.61
N HIS A 96 1.76 -12.74 -12.43
CA HIS A 96 2.88 -11.85 -12.68
C HIS A 96 2.54 -10.84 -13.77
N PHE A 97 2.80 -9.55 -13.54
CA PHE A 97 2.50 -8.47 -14.50
C PHE A 97 3.26 -8.61 -15.82
N ARG A 98 4.46 -9.19 -15.82
CA ARG A 98 5.25 -9.40 -17.05
C ARG A 98 4.63 -10.40 -18.03
N LYS A 99 3.60 -11.16 -17.62
CA LYS A 99 2.82 -11.99 -18.55
C LYS A 99 2.04 -11.14 -19.56
N ALA A 100 1.55 -9.99 -19.13
CA ALA A 100 0.82 -9.05 -20.00
C ALA A 100 1.72 -7.92 -20.51
N LEU A 101 2.73 -7.54 -19.73
CA LEU A 101 3.65 -6.44 -20.02
C LEU A 101 5.10 -6.89 -19.80
N PRO A 102 5.67 -7.73 -20.70
CA PRO A 102 7.03 -8.30 -20.53
C PRO A 102 8.10 -7.20 -20.43
N ASP A 103 7.94 -6.10 -21.16
CA ASP A 103 8.90 -5.00 -21.25
C ASP A 103 8.61 -3.85 -20.27
N ALA A 104 7.72 -4.05 -19.29
CA ALA A 104 7.40 -3.01 -18.33
C ALA A 104 8.63 -2.63 -17.50
N VAL A 105 8.97 -1.36 -17.49
CA VAL A 105 10.01 -0.79 -16.63
C VAL A 105 9.35 -0.43 -15.30
N THR A 106 9.71 -1.15 -14.23
CA THR A 106 9.20 -0.86 -12.88
C THR A 106 9.87 0.36 -12.27
N LEU A 107 9.26 0.94 -11.24
CA LEU A 107 9.83 2.10 -10.53
C LEU A 107 11.28 1.85 -10.08
N PRO A 108 11.64 0.78 -9.34
CA PRO A 108 13.03 0.56 -8.98
C PRO A 108 13.92 0.22 -10.19
N GLN A 109 13.42 -0.48 -11.22
CA GLN A 109 14.16 -0.71 -12.46
C GLN A 109 14.50 0.62 -13.14
N TYR A 110 13.57 1.57 -13.20
CA TYR A 110 13.80 2.90 -13.78
C TYR A 110 14.96 3.63 -13.08
N PHE A 111 15.02 3.57 -11.75
CA PHE A 111 16.13 4.13 -10.97
C PHE A 111 17.43 3.35 -11.18
N LYS A 112 17.37 2.01 -11.21
CA LYS A 112 18.55 1.18 -11.49
C LYS A 112 19.19 1.51 -12.83
N ASP A 113 18.37 1.67 -13.88
CA ASP A 113 18.85 2.03 -15.23
C ASP A 113 19.46 3.45 -15.29
N ARG A 114 19.32 4.25 -14.21
CA ARG A 114 19.90 5.58 -14.02
C ARG A 114 21.03 5.62 -12.99
N GLY A 115 21.64 4.47 -12.72
CA GLY A 115 22.81 4.37 -11.88
C GLY A 115 22.53 4.30 -10.39
N TYR A 116 21.27 4.12 -9.95
CA TYR A 116 20.97 3.85 -8.54
C TYR A 116 21.28 2.41 -8.17
N HIS A 117 21.76 2.22 -6.93
CA HIS A 117 21.76 0.90 -6.33
C HIS A 117 20.40 0.62 -5.71
N CYS A 118 19.63 -0.28 -6.34
CA CYS A 118 18.25 -0.61 -5.95
C CYS A 118 18.21 -1.89 -5.12
N ARG A 119 17.73 -1.80 -3.88
CA ARG A 119 17.64 -2.92 -2.94
C ARG A 119 16.24 -3.06 -2.34
N SER A 120 15.77 -4.30 -2.19
CA SER A 120 14.50 -4.65 -1.57
C SER A 120 14.71 -5.48 -0.32
N ILE A 121 14.11 -5.09 0.80
CA ILE A 121 14.12 -5.82 2.06
C ILE A 121 12.69 -5.89 2.61
N GLY A 122 12.19 -7.10 2.87
CA GLY A 122 10.82 -7.32 3.33
C GLY A 122 9.78 -7.32 2.20
N LYS A 123 8.52 -7.08 2.52
CA LYS A 123 7.39 -7.21 1.60
C LYS A 123 7.21 -5.97 0.72
N ILE A 124 7.87 -5.91 -0.43
CA ILE A 124 7.69 -4.85 -1.44
C ILE A 124 6.73 -5.31 -2.53
N TYR A 125 7.01 -6.40 -3.22
CA TYR A 125 6.03 -7.14 -4.02
C TYR A 125 5.23 -8.10 -3.13
N HIS A 126 4.23 -8.77 -3.68
CA HIS A 126 3.52 -9.82 -2.94
C HIS A 126 4.29 -11.13 -3.05
N GLY A 127 4.74 -11.67 -1.91
CA GLY A 127 5.51 -12.92 -1.86
C GLY A 127 4.65 -14.16 -2.09
N GLY A 128 5.20 -15.14 -2.78
CA GLY A 128 4.54 -16.43 -3.03
C GLY A 128 4.87 -17.09 -4.37
N GLY A 129 5.84 -16.57 -5.10
CA GLY A 129 6.26 -17.11 -6.40
C GLY A 129 7.08 -16.11 -7.19
N GLU A 130 7.16 -16.29 -8.49
CA GLU A 130 7.86 -15.40 -9.43
C GLU A 130 7.55 -13.90 -9.28
N PRO A 131 6.29 -13.46 -8.94
CA PRO A 131 5.98 -12.06 -8.80
C PRO A 131 6.83 -11.31 -7.78
N SER A 132 7.33 -11.99 -6.74
CA SER A 132 8.10 -11.35 -5.68
C SER A 132 9.55 -11.03 -6.06
N LYS A 133 10.09 -11.72 -7.05
CA LYS A 133 11.53 -11.66 -7.34
C LYS A 133 11.93 -10.73 -8.47
N ASP A 134 11.01 -10.21 -9.24
CA ASP A 134 11.26 -9.36 -10.42
C ASP A 134 12.73 -8.85 -10.54
N ALA A 135 13.64 -9.73 -10.93
CA ALA A 135 15.08 -9.49 -10.94
C ALA A 135 15.49 -8.20 -11.70
N PRO A 136 14.82 -7.80 -12.80
CA PRO A 136 15.12 -6.53 -13.45
C PRO A 136 14.98 -5.31 -12.51
N SER A 137 14.11 -5.37 -11.52
CA SER A 137 13.87 -4.28 -10.57
C SER A 137 15.03 -4.01 -9.61
N TRP A 138 15.89 -4.97 -9.35
CA TRP A 138 16.82 -4.90 -8.23
C TRP A 138 18.29 -5.05 -8.64
N SER A 139 19.18 -4.50 -7.84
CA SER A 139 20.65 -4.65 -7.99
C SER A 139 21.19 -5.89 -7.27
N GLU A 140 20.41 -6.39 -6.30
CA GLU A 140 20.70 -7.59 -5.51
C GLU A 140 19.39 -8.36 -5.32
N ASP A 141 19.44 -9.65 -4.99
CA ASP A 141 18.25 -10.43 -4.70
C ASP A 141 17.46 -9.85 -3.53
N PRO A 142 16.11 -9.77 -3.61
CA PRO A 142 15.26 -9.33 -2.51
C PRO A 142 15.44 -10.19 -1.26
N LEU A 143 15.56 -9.56 -0.10
CA LEU A 143 15.61 -10.26 1.20
C LEU A 143 14.22 -10.29 1.85
N TYR A 144 13.84 -11.42 2.43
CA TYR A 144 12.59 -11.60 3.19
C TYR A 144 11.29 -11.21 2.47
N ASP A 145 11.30 -11.24 1.15
CA ASP A 145 10.13 -10.97 0.29
C ASP A 145 9.00 -11.98 0.55
N ASN A 146 9.35 -13.24 0.86
CA ASN A 146 8.42 -14.32 1.11
C ASN A 146 8.80 -15.11 2.37
N VAL A 147 8.02 -14.91 3.45
CA VAL A 147 8.24 -15.57 4.74
C VAL A 147 7.24 -16.71 4.92
N ARG A 148 7.72 -17.95 4.88
CA ARG A 148 6.93 -19.17 5.09
C ARG A 148 7.19 -19.87 6.41
N GLU A 149 8.10 -19.36 7.23
CA GLU A 149 8.45 -19.95 8.51
C GLU A 149 7.54 -19.44 9.64
N ALA A 150 6.91 -20.37 10.36
CA ALA A 150 6.02 -20.02 11.48
C ALA A 150 6.76 -19.23 12.58
N ARG A 151 8.03 -19.58 12.86
CA ARG A 151 8.87 -18.90 13.86
C ARG A 151 9.13 -17.42 13.58
N LEU A 152 8.96 -16.98 12.34
CA LEU A 152 9.08 -15.56 11.97
C LEU A 152 7.76 -14.80 12.09
N ARG A 153 6.67 -15.51 12.36
CA ARG A 153 5.32 -14.95 12.51
C ARG A 153 4.83 -15.02 13.95
N TYR A 154 5.30 -16.01 14.73
CA TYR A 154 4.84 -16.33 16.07
C TYR A 154 6.03 -16.57 16.98
N ALA A 155 5.86 -16.27 18.26
CA ALA A 155 6.86 -16.46 19.31
C ALA A 155 6.40 -17.38 20.44
N THR A 156 5.08 -17.47 20.70
CA THR A 156 4.58 -18.31 21.81
C THR A 156 4.62 -19.79 21.46
N ALA A 157 4.93 -20.63 22.47
CA ALA A 157 4.94 -22.09 22.32
C ALA A 157 3.61 -22.64 21.80
N GLN A 158 2.48 -22.03 22.17
CA GLN A 158 1.15 -22.42 21.69
C GLN A 158 1.02 -22.28 20.16
N ASN A 159 1.47 -21.15 19.61
CA ASN A 159 1.38 -20.86 18.18
C ASN A 159 2.50 -21.53 17.36
N LEU A 160 3.59 -21.94 18.00
CA LEU A 160 4.69 -22.66 17.35
C LEU A 160 4.44 -24.19 17.27
N LYS A 161 3.56 -24.75 18.12
CA LYS A 161 3.22 -26.18 18.11
C LYS A 161 2.41 -26.56 16.85
N GLY A 162 2.88 -27.58 16.13
CA GLY A 162 2.24 -28.15 14.93
C GLY A 162 2.35 -27.25 13.68
N GLY A 163 2.60 -27.83 12.52
CA GLY A 163 2.86 -27.14 11.25
C GLY A 163 1.76 -26.17 10.81
N GLY A 164 2.11 -25.20 9.97
CA GLY A 164 1.20 -24.25 9.32
C GLY A 164 1.38 -22.80 9.74
N LEU A 165 0.95 -21.89 8.87
CA LEU A 165 1.20 -20.46 8.98
C LEU A 165 0.03 -19.67 9.57
N LYS A 166 -1.13 -20.30 9.77
CA LYS A 166 -2.35 -19.68 10.31
C LYS A 166 -2.71 -20.32 11.63
N ARG A 167 -2.12 -19.81 12.71
CA ARG A 167 -2.39 -20.18 14.10
C ARG A 167 -3.29 -19.13 14.76
N GLY A 168 -3.00 -18.67 15.96
CA GLY A 168 -3.75 -17.58 16.57
C GLY A 168 -3.79 -16.34 15.67
N ALA A 169 -4.95 -15.69 15.61
CA ALA A 169 -5.09 -14.45 14.83
C ALA A 169 -4.41 -13.26 15.47
N ALA A 170 -4.05 -13.36 16.76
CA ALA A 170 -3.36 -12.35 17.54
C ALA A 170 -2.40 -13.01 18.53
N GLU A 171 -1.31 -12.31 18.89
CA GLU A 171 -0.31 -12.78 19.86
C GLU A 171 0.44 -11.61 20.49
N ALA A 172 0.51 -11.62 21.83
CA ALA A 172 1.35 -10.75 22.63
C ALA A 172 2.41 -11.59 23.35
N ALA A 173 3.66 -11.57 22.88
CA ALA A 173 4.75 -12.29 23.51
C ALA A 173 5.77 -11.32 24.13
N ASP A 174 6.32 -11.67 25.28
CA ASP A 174 7.38 -10.90 25.92
C ASP A 174 8.73 -11.27 25.26
N VAL A 175 9.03 -10.60 24.17
CA VAL A 175 10.18 -10.89 23.31
C VAL A 175 10.72 -9.60 22.68
N PRO A 176 12.00 -9.58 22.26
CA PRO A 176 12.57 -8.48 21.47
C PRO A 176 11.87 -8.29 20.13
N ASP A 177 12.02 -7.10 19.54
CA ASP A 177 11.44 -6.75 18.25
C ASP A 177 11.88 -7.70 17.14
N GLU A 178 13.13 -8.12 17.15
CA GLU A 178 13.80 -8.99 16.17
C GLU A 178 13.32 -10.45 16.22
N THR A 179 12.47 -10.81 17.17
CA THR A 179 11.83 -12.14 17.20
C THR A 179 10.84 -12.30 16.05
N TYR A 180 10.17 -11.22 15.65
CA TYR A 180 9.27 -11.23 14.50
C TYR A 180 9.97 -10.70 13.26
N ILE A 181 9.46 -11.13 12.10
CA ILE A 181 10.05 -10.82 10.80
C ILE A 181 10.27 -9.33 10.55
N ASP A 182 9.37 -8.45 11.03
CA ASP A 182 9.49 -7.01 10.76
C ASP A 182 10.64 -6.36 11.53
N GLY A 183 10.97 -6.88 12.72
CA GLY A 183 12.19 -6.49 13.44
C GLY A 183 13.46 -6.91 12.69
N ILE A 184 13.48 -8.15 12.15
CA ILE A 184 14.60 -8.64 11.33
C ILE A 184 14.75 -7.78 10.06
N VAL A 185 13.64 -7.48 9.37
CA VAL A 185 13.62 -6.59 8.20
C VAL A 185 14.18 -5.21 8.55
N CYS A 186 13.86 -4.69 9.74
CA CYS A 186 14.40 -3.42 10.20
C CYS A 186 15.92 -3.49 10.39
N GLU A 187 16.45 -4.51 11.10
CA GLU A 187 17.90 -4.68 11.30
C GLU A 187 18.65 -4.75 9.96
N GLU A 188 18.18 -5.56 9.03
CA GLU A 188 18.79 -5.67 7.71
C GLU A 188 18.76 -4.33 6.95
N ALA A 189 17.68 -3.56 7.10
CA ALA A 189 17.59 -2.24 6.47
C ALA A 189 18.53 -1.22 7.12
N LEU A 190 18.74 -1.27 8.45
CA LEU A 190 19.72 -0.43 9.16
C LEU A 190 21.15 -0.75 8.71
N GLU A 191 21.47 -2.04 8.56
CA GLU A 191 22.76 -2.48 8.03
C GLU A 191 22.95 -2.05 6.57
N ALA A 192 21.89 -2.23 5.74
CA ALA A 192 21.90 -1.81 4.34
C ALA A 192 22.18 -0.32 4.19
N LEU A 193 21.55 0.55 4.97
CA LEU A 193 21.81 1.99 4.98
C LEU A 193 23.29 2.30 5.26
N GLY A 194 23.91 1.59 6.21
CA GLY A 194 25.33 1.74 6.49
C GLY A 194 26.24 1.32 5.34
N LYS A 195 25.88 0.26 4.62
CA LYS A 195 26.61 -0.20 3.41
C LYS A 195 26.40 0.76 2.24
N LEU A 196 25.18 1.24 2.03
CA LEU A 196 24.81 2.16 0.96
C LEU A 196 25.48 3.53 1.11
N LYS A 197 25.61 4.07 2.33
CA LYS A 197 26.36 5.33 2.59
C LYS A 197 27.81 5.24 2.11
N LYS A 198 28.44 4.06 2.20
CA LYS A 198 29.83 3.85 1.76
C LYS A 198 29.99 3.74 0.25
N ARG A 199 28.87 3.52 -0.48
CA ARG A 199 28.91 3.48 -1.96
C ARG A 199 28.85 4.92 -2.49
N ASN A 200 29.70 5.23 -3.43
CA ASN A 200 29.67 6.55 -4.09
C ASN A 200 28.63 6.57 -5.23
N GLN A 201 27.39 6.16 -4.94
CA GLN A 201 26.27 6.18 -5.89
C GLN A 201 24.94 6.37 -5.14
N PRO A 202 23.93 6.98 -5.78
CA PRO A 202 22.62 7.11 -5.18
C PRO A 202 21.96 5.74 -4.99
N PHE A 203 21.04 5.63 -4.03
CA PHE A 203 20.34 4.38 -3.76
C PHE A 203 18.81 4.55 -3.79
N PHE A 204 18.13 3.46 -4.15
CA PHE A 204 16.71 3.25 -3.95
C PHE A 204 16.55 2.05 -2.98
N LEU A 205 16.34 2.36 -1.70
CA LEU A 205 16.12 1.33 -0.67
C LEU A 205 14.63 1.17 -0.41
N ALA A 206 14.07 0.03 -0.79
CA ALA A 206 12.70 -0.34 -0.52
C ALA A 206 12.65 -1.25 0.73
N VAL A 207 11.92 -0.80 1.76
CA VAL A 207 11.72 -1.54 3.02
C VAL A 207 10.24 -1.83 3.21
N GLY A 208 9.87 -3.11 3.29
CA GLY A 208 8.48 -3.53 3.35
C GLY A 208 8.14 -4.26 4.65
N PHE A 209 7.38 -3.63 5.53
CA PHE A 209 6.85 -4.23 6.74
C PHE A 209 5.55 -4.99 6.47
N ARG A 210 5.37 -6.12 7.18
CA ARG A 210 4.17 -6.97 7.08
C ARG A 210 3.09 -6.56 8.04
N LYS A 211 3.44 -6.08 9.24
CA LYS A 211 2.45 -5.60 10.18
C LYS A 211 1.90 -4.23 9.71
N PRO A 212 0.62 -3.98 9.96
CA PRO A 212 -0.35 -4.75 10.74
C PRO A 212 -1.12 -5.88 10.01
N HIS A 213 -0.63 -6.45 8.93
CA HIS A 213 -1.25 -7.65 8.32
C HIS A 213 -1.36 -8.81 9.33
N LEU A 214 -2.45 -9.56 9.27
CA LEU A 214 -2.67 -10.79 10.05
C LEU A 214 -1.50 -11.80 9.97
N PRO A 215 -1.20 -12.53 11.05
CA PRO A 215 -1.76 -12.44 12.40
C PRO A 215 -1.29 -11.16 13.10
N PHE A 216 -2.08 -10.62 14.03
CA PHE A 216 -1.71 -9.43 14.78
C PHE A 216 -0.75 -9.80 15.92
N CYS A 217 0.49 -10.10 15.56
CA CYS A 217 1.55 -10.46 16.47
C CYS A 217 2.54 -9.32 16.62
N ALA A 218 2.72 -8.85 17.83
CA ALA A 218 3.69 -7.82 18.20
C ALA A 218 4.28 -8.13 19.60
N PRO A 219 5.51 -7.68 19.91
CA PRO A 219 6.04 -7.76 21.27
C PRO A 219 5.07 -7.13 22.28
N ARG A 220 4.98 -7.74 23.47
CA ARG A 220 4.07 -7.36 24.56
C ARG A 220 4.10 -5.86 24.89
N LYS A 221 5.28 -5.24 24.89
CA LYS A 221 5.48 -3.81 25.18
C LYS A 221 4.63 -2.88 24.28
N TYR A 222 4.24 -3.31 23.06
CA TYR A 222 3.37 -2.52 22.19
C TYR A 222 1.88 -2.75 22.47
N TRP A 223 1.51 -3.91 23.01
CA TRP A 223 0.16 -4.15 23.52
C TRP A 223 -0.11 -3.33 24.78
N GLU A 224 0.87 -3.23 25.66
CA GLU A 224 0.81 -2.48 26.92
C GLU A 224 0.71 -0.94 26.73
N LEU A 225 0.82 -0.45 25.49
CA LEU A 225 0.55 0.96 25.18
C LEU A 225 -0.95 1.29 25.16
N TYR A 226 -1.83 0.29 25.27
CA TYR A 226 -3.25 0.43 25.08
C TYR A 226 -4.03 -0.30 26.17
N GLU A 227 -5.02 0.38 26.74
CA GLU A 227 -6.08 -0.28 27.49
C GLU A 227 -7.14 -0.78 26.50
N ARG A 228 -7.43 -2.08 26.50
CA ARG A 228 -8.32 -2.73 25.53
C ARG A 228 -9.71 -2.13 25.53
N GLU A 229 -10.20 -1.77 26.71
CA GLU A 229 -11.52 -1.21 26.97
C GLU A 229 -11.67 0.22 26.41
N GLU A 230 -10.57 0.93 26.21
CA GLU A 230 -10.53 2.27 25.64
C GLU A 230 -10.51 2.26 24.11
N ILE A 231 -10.25 1.10 23.47
CA ILE A 231 -10.25 0.99 22.01
C ILE A 231 -11.71 0.92 21.53
N PRO A 232 -12.19 1.94 20.76
CA PRO A 232 -13.57 1.96 20.30
C PRO A 232 -13.93 0.71 19.49
N GLY A 233 -15.13 0.19 19.66
CA GLY A 233 -15.68 -0.87 18.81
C GLY A 233 -15.83 -0.42 17.35
N PRO A 234 -16.14 -1.36 16.43
CA PRO A 234 -16.37 -1.03 15.02
C PRO A 234 -17.64 -0.19 14.85
N SER A 235 -17.62 0.80 13.97
CA SER A 235 -18.77 1.62 13.64
C SER A 235 -18.71 2.08 12.17
N PRO A 236 -19.77 1.86 11.37
CA PRO A 236 -20.98 1.08 11.66
C PRO A 236 -20.70 -0.42 11.79
N VAL A 237 -21.50 -1.15 12.55
CA VAL A 237 -21.35 -2.60 12.76
C VAL A 237 -21.98 -3.41 11.63
N ASP A 238 -23.15 -2.98 11.16
CA ASP A 238 -23.93 -3.69 10.16
C ASP A 238 -23.46 -3.36 8.73
N HIS A 239 -23.75 -4.27 7.81
CA HIS A 239 -23.58 -4.01 6.38
C HIS A 239 -24.33 -2.74 5.94
N PRO A 240 -23.79 -1.97 4.98
CA PRO A 240 -24.45 -0.77 4.52
C PRO A 240 -25.88 -1.05 4.06
N ARG A 241 -26.83 -0.31 4.59
CA ARG A 241 -28.25 -0.46 4.23
C ARG A 241 -28.45 -0.20 2.73
N GLY A 242 -29.06 -1.13 2.04
CA GLY A 242 -29.28 -1.06 0.60
C GLY A 242 -28.04 -1.38 -0.26
N ALA A 243 -26.96 -1.84 0.34
CA ALA A 243 -25.83 -2.35 -0.43
C ALA A 243 -26.22 -3.67 -1.15
N PRO A 244 -25.77 -3.87 -2.40
CA PRO A 244 -25.99 -5.15 -3.06
C PRO A 244 -25.13 -6.26 -2.44
N GLU A 245 -25.64 -7.49 -2.44
CA GLU A 245 -24.92 -8.64 -1.87
C GLU A 245 -23.49 -8.79 -2.39
N VAL A 246 -23.27 -8.49 -3.67
CA VAL A 246 -21.95 -8.56 -4.31
C VAL A 246 -20.92 -7.65 -3.64
N ALA A 247 -21.34 -6.52 -3.06
CA ALA A 247 -20.45 -5.55 -2.42
C ALA A 247 -19.94 -6.01 -1.06
N VAL A 248 -20.80 -6.67 -0.27
CA VAL A 248 -20.56 -7.02 1.14
C VAL A 248 -20.01 -8.42 1.37
N ARG A 249 -19.56 -9.10 0.33
CA ARG A 249 -18.96 -10.43 0.48
C ARG A 249 -17.64 -10.36 1.24
N SER A 250 -17.52 -11.13 2.30
CA SER A 250 -16.32 -11.22 3.14
C SER A 250 -15.14 -11.85 2.39
N TRP A 251 -13.92 -11.37 2.66
CA TRP A 251 -12.65 -11.94 2.18
C TRP A 251 -12.20 -13.15 3.01
N LYS A 252 -12.88 -13.74 3.85
CA LYS A 252 -12.59 -14.99 4.60
C LYS A 252 -11.12 -15.22 5.04
N GLU A 253 -10.29 -14.17 5.07
CA GLU A 253 -8.88 -14.30 5.46
C GLU A 253 -8.76 -14.62 6.95
N LEU A 254 -9.52 -13.89 7.77
CA LEU A 254 -9.57 -14.05 9.22
C LEU A 254 -10.10 -15.44 9.61
N GLU A 255 -11.10 -15.96 8.90
CA GLU A 255 -11.68 -17.30 9.15
C GLU A 255 -10.65 -18.43 8.98
N GLY A 256 -9.51 -18.17 8.36
CA GLY A 256 -8.42 -19.13 8.24
C GLY A 256 -7.62 -19.35 9.51
N TYR A 257 -7.75 -18.47 10.51
CA TYR A 257 -6.96 -18.53 11.75
C TYR A 257 -7.65 -19.39 12.82
N SER A 258 -6.82 -20.00 13.69
CA SER A 258 -7.32 -20.81 14.81
C SER A 258 -8.08 -19.92 15.80
N GLY A 259 -9.18 -20.45 16.35
CA GLY A 259 -10.03 -19.73 17.30
C GLY A 259 -10.98 -18.70 16.67
N ILE A 260 -11.03 -18.64 15.32
CA ILE A 260 -11.99 -17.81 14.60
C ILE A 260 -13.12 -18.69 14.07
N PRO A 261 -14.40 -18.39 14.39
CA PRO A 261 -15.55 -19.09 13.86
C PRO A 261 -15.62 -19.05 12.33
N LYS A 262 -16.05 -20.16 11.71
CA LYS A 262 -16.11 -20.28 10.24
C LYS A 262 -17.30 -19.52 9.62
N ASP A 263 -18.29 -19.15 10.42
CA ASP A 263 -19.41 -18.29 10.04
C ASP A 263 -19.09 -16.80 10.13
N GLY A 264 -17.85 -16.46 10.55
CA GLY A 264 -17.37 -15.09 10.66
C GLY A 264 -17.94 -14.29 11.84
N ARG A 265 -18.78 -14.90 12.70
CA ARG A 265 -19.38 -14.23 13.85
C ARG A 265 -18.40 -14.23 15.03
N LEU A 266 -17.94 -13.05 15.41
CA LEU A 266 -17.01 -12.88 16.53
C LEU A 266 -17.76 -12.39 17.77
N SER A 267 -17.34 -12.86 18.96
CA SER A 267 -17.78 -12.24 20.20
C SER A 267 -17.18 -10.83 20.37
N SER A 268 -17.80 -10.01 21.21
CA SER A 268 -17.31 -8.66 21.51
C SER A 268 -15.88 -8.67 22.03
N GLU A 269 -15.52 -9.65 22.87
CA GLU A 269 -14.18 -9.81 23.42
C GLU A 269 -13.17 -10.14 22.33
N LYS A 270 -13.54 -11.00 21.35
CA LYS A 270 -12.67 -11.34 20.23
C LYS A 270 -12.50 -10.16 19.29
N VAL A 271 -13.54 -9.38 19.03
CA VAL A 271 -13.43 -8.11 18.28
C VAL A 271 -12.49 -7.15 18.98
N ALA A 272 -12.64 -6.95 20.30
CA ALA A 272 -11.77 -6.07 21.08
C ALA A 272 -10.30 -6.55 21.07
N GLU A 273 -10.07 -7.87 21.22
CA GLU A 273 -8.72 -8.47 21.14
C GLU A 273 -8.07 -8.20 19.79
N LEU A 274 -8.79 -8.43 18.69
CA LEU A 274 -8.25 -8.25 17.35
C LEU A 274 -7.96 -6.77 17.04
N ARG A 275 -8.84 -5.86 17.46
CA ARG A 275 -8.60 -4.42 17.34
C ARG A 275 -7.39 -3.97 18.15
N HIS A 276 -7.26 -4.43 19.38
CA HIS A 276 -6.09 -4.19 20.23
C HIS A 276 -4.80 -4.69 19.54
N GLY A 277 -4.80 -5.93 19.01
CA GLY A 277 -3.67 -6.49 18.28
C GLY A 277 -3.29 -5.70 17.03
N TYR A 278 -4.28 -5.16 16.32
CA TYR A 278 -4.03 -4.29 15.17
C TYR A 278 -3.28 -3.01 15.59
N TYR A 279 -3.77 -2.29 16.62
CA TYR A 279 -3.12 -1.08 17.12
C TYR A 279 -1.72 -1.37 17.71
N ALA A 280 -1.54 -2.49 18.42
CA ALA A 280 -0.22 -2.92 18.89
C ALA A 280 0.75 -3.15 17.72
N CYS A 281 0.30 -3.78 16.63
CA CYS A 281 1.09 -3.95 15.42
C CYS A 281 1.41 -2.61 14.73
N VAL A 282 0.49 -1.65 14.72
CA VAL A 282 0.73 -0.30 14.20
C VAL A 282 1.82 0.41 14.98
N SER A 283 1.78 0.38 16.34
CA SER A 283 2.83 0.96 17.16
C SER A 283 4.17 0.25 17.04
N TYR A 284 4.15 -1.06 16.85
CA TYR A 284 5.38 -1.83 16.59
C TYR A 284 6.04 -1.35 15.30
N VAL A 285 5.29 -1.25 14.20
CA VAL A 285 5.85 -0.75 12.92
C VAL A 285 6.27 0.71 13.03
N ASP A 286 5.52 1.54 13.75
CA ASP A 286 5.93 2.93 14.01
C ASP A 286 7.32 3.01 14.67
N ALA A 287 7.58 2.15 15.65
CA ALA A 287 8.91 2.09 16.31
C ALA A 287 10.01 1.67 15.31
N LEU A 288 9.75 0.67 14.45
CA LEU A 288 10.69 0.24 13.42
C LEU A 288 10.95 1.34 12.38
N VAL A 289 9.93 2.06 11.95
CA VAL A 289 10.07 3.25 11.09
C VAL A 289 10.91 4.30 11.79
N GLY A 290 10.70 4.51 13.09
CA GLY A 290 11.51 5.43 13.91
C GLY A 290 13.00 5.08 13.90
N ARG A 291 13.33 3.80 13.99
CA ARG A 291 14.72 3.30 13.89
C ARG A 291 15.34 3.57 12.53
N LEU A 292 14.60 3.32 11.43
CA LEU A 292 15.06 3.64 10.06
C LEU A 292 15.34 5.13 9.87
N LEU A 293 14.42 5.99 10.29
CA LEU A 293 14.58 7.44 10.18
C LEU A 293 15.71 7.95 11.08
N GLY A 294 15.87 7.36 12.27
CA GLY A 294 16.99 7.62 13.18
C GLY A 294 18.35 7.25 12.55
N ARG A 295 18.42 6.10 11.89
CA ARG A 295 19.63 5.65 11.18
C ARG A 295 19.97 6.55 10.00
N LEU A 296 18.96 6.96 9.23
CA LEU A 296 19.15 7.89 8.11
C LEU A 296 19.77 9.22 8.58
N ARG A 297 19.25 9.75 9.72
CA ARG A 297 19.80 10.95 10.36
C ARG A 297 21.21 10.75 10.88
N ALA A 298 21.48 9.64 11.60
CA ALA A 298 22.80 9.35 12.16
C ALA A 298 23.87 9.16 11.09
N LEU A 299 23.48 8.79 9.88
CA LEU A 299 24.36 8.70 8.70
C LEU A 299 24.44 10.01 7.89
N GLU A 300 23.81 11.09 8.36
CA GLU A 300 23.74 12.39 7.66
C GLU A 300 23.16 12.28 6.23
N LEU A 301 22.23 11.32 6.03
CA LEU A 301 21.57 11.08 4.73
C LEU A 301 20.18 11.72 4.64
N GLN A 302 19.68 12.27 5.75
CA GLN A 302 18.30 12.73 5.86
C GLN A 302 17.96 13.83 4.83
N GLU A 303 18.85 14.80 4.66
CA GLU A 303 18.65 15.94 3.76
C GLU A 303 19.05 15.63 2.30
N GLU A 304 19.52 14.41 2.06
CA GLU A 304 19.87 13.90 0.72
C GLU A 304 18.93 12.76 0.26
N THR A 305 17.83 12.52 1.00
CA THR A 305 16.98 11.35 0.75
C THR A 305 15.50 11.73 0.67
N VAL A 306 14.86 11.35 -0.44
CA VAL A 306 13.40 11.32 -0.54
C VAL A 306 12.88 10.16 0.31
N VAL A 307 12.01 10.45 1.28
CA VAL A 307 11.36 9.43 2.10
C VAL A 307 9.89 9.35 1.70
N CYS A 308 9.46 8.16 1.24
CA CYS A 308 8.07 7.86 0.89
C CYS A 308 7.56 6.73 1.77
N LEU A 309 6.55 7.00 2.61
CA LEU A 309 5.85 5.99 3.42
C LEU A 309 4.42 5.85 2.90
N TRP A 310 3.99 4.60 2.66
CA TRP A 310 2.68 4.29 2.11
C TRP A 310 2.13 2.95 2.62
N GLY A 311 0.79 2.87 2.76
CA GLY A 311 0.07 1.62 2.90
C GLY A 311 -0.35 1.09 1.54
N ASP A 312 -0.37 -0.24 1.33
CA ASP A 312 -0.72 -0.83 0.05
C ASP A 312 -2.24 -0.86 -0.20
N HIS A 313 -3.03 -1.01 0.82
CA HIS A 313 -4.49 -0.85 0.90
C HIS A 313 -4.89 -0.66 2.36
N GLY A 314 -6.14 -0.31 2.58
CA GLY A 314 -6.69 -0.20 3.92
C GLY A 314 -7.15 -1.54 4.51
N PHE A 315 -7.95 -1.49 5.60
CA PHE A 315 -8.35 -2.67 6.34
C PHE A 315 -9.62 -2.41 7.16
N HIS A 316 -10.55 -3.37 7.18
CA HIS A 316 -11.71 -3.39 8.08
C HIS A 316 -11.38 -4.18 9.36
N LEU A 317 -11.82 -3.67 10.48
CA LEU A 317 -11.69 -4.26 11.82
C LEU A 317 -13.06 -4.48 12.45
N GLY A 318 -14.00 -5.00 11.67
CA GLY A 318 -15.39 -5.25 12.07
C GLY A 318 -16.38 -4.20 11.60
N GLU A 319 -15.92 -3.05 11.10
CA GLU A 319 -16.80 -2.03 10.54
C GLU A 319 -17.57 -2.60 9.35
N GLN A 320 -18.84 -2.21 9.22
CA GLN A 320 -19.76 -2.71 8.19
C GLN A 320 -19.94 -4.23 8.20
N GLY A 321 -19.70 -4.90 9.36
CA GLY A 321 -19.69 -6.37 9.47
C GLY A 321 -18.58 -7.05 8.67
N LEU A 322 -17.56 -6.32 8.24
CA LEU A 322 -16.47 -6.81 7.39
C LEU A 322 -15.14 -6.88 8.16
N TRP A 323 -14.32 -7.83 7.77
CA TRP A 323 -12.95 -7.97 8.26
C TRP A 323 -11.97 -8.02 7.07
N ALA A 324 -10.76 -7.54 7.31
CA ALA A 324 -9.70 -7.45 6.30
C ALA A 324 -10.01 -6.41 5.21
N LYS A 325 -9.85 -6.75 3.96
CA LYS A 325 -9.89 -5.90 2.77
C LYS A 325 -10.78 -6.54 1.69
N ALA A 326 -10.52 -6.24 0.45
CA ALA A 326 -11.14 -6.94 -0.67
C ALA A 326 -12.56 -6.43 -1.03
N ASN A 327 -12.70 -5.12 -1.02
CA ASN A 327 -13.91 -4.42 -1.48
C ASN A 327 -13.54 -2.99 -1.94
N ASN A 328 -14.55 -2.20 -2.32
CA ASN A 328 -14.36 -0.83 -2.80
C ASN A 328 -14.69 0.25 -1.75
N TYR A 329 -14.94 -0.12 -0.49
CA TYR A 329 -15.26 0.84 0.58
C TYR A 329 -14.05 1.68 0.99
N GLU A 330 -14.30 2.86 1.55
CA GLU A 330 -13.27 3.82 1.98
C GLU A 330 -12.22 3.15 2.88
N LEU A 331 -12.65 2.33 3.84
CA LEU A 331 -11.74 1.64 4.77
C LEU A 331 -10.82 0.63 4.09
N SER A 332 -11.19 0.09 2.92
CA SER A 332 -10.36 -0.85 2.18
C SER A 332 -9.44 -0.18 1.16
N VAL A 333 -9.84 0.93 0.55
CA VAL A 333 -9.08 1.54 -0.56
C VAL A 333 -8.30 2.78 -0.16
N ARG A 334 -8.68 3.46 0.95
CA ARG A 334 -7.95 4.62 1.44
C ARG A 334 -6.75 4.19 2.27
N VAL A 335 -5.59 4.79 1.98
CA VAL A 335 -4.29 4.44 2.55
C VAL A 335 -3.57 5.65 3.15
N PRO A 336 -2.68 5.45 4.13
CA PRO A 336 -1.71 6.46 4.49
C PRO A 336 -0.71 6.68 3.36
N LEU A 337 -0.35 7.94 3.16
CA LEU A 337 0.71 8.36 2.25
C LEU A 337 1.39 9.61 2.79
N ILE A 338 2.69 9.53 3.00
CA ILE A 338 3.55 10.63 3.44
C ILE A 338 4.77 10.67 2.54
N VAL A 339 5.08 11.83 1.98
CA VAL A 339 6.27 12.03 1.16
C VAL A 339 7.04 13.24 1.69
N ALA A 340 8.32 13.03 2.01
CA ALA A 340 9.26 14.07 2.39
C ALA A 340 10.39 14.13 1.33
N VAL A 341 10.67 15.30 0.79
CA VAL A 341 11.72 15.50 -0.20
C VAL A 341 12.78 16.47 0.33
N PRO A 342 14.06 16.30 -0.05
CA PRO A 342 15.10 17.28 0.25
C PRO A 342 14.72 18.68 -0.22
N GLY A 343 15.01 19.70 0.58
CA GLY A 343 14.72 21.08 0.22
C GLY A 343 13.23 21.43 0.08
N GLN A 344 12.32 20.62 0.64
CA GLN A 344 10.89 20.86 0.56
C GLN A 344 10.50 22.24 1.14
N LYS A 345 9.82 23.06 0.33
CA LYS A 345 9.46 24.45 0.71
C LYS A 345 8.49 24.52 1.88
N LYS A 346 7.60 23.52 2.03
CA LYS A 346 6.54 23.50 3.05
C LYS A 346 6.56 22.17 3.81
N SER A 347 7.34 22.12 4.89
CA SER A 347 7.33 20.98 5.83
C SER A 347 6.00 20.92 6.60
N GLY A 348 5.53 19.70 6.91
CA GLY A 348 4.28 19.47 7.65
C GLY A 348 3.01 19.80 6.87
N GLY A 349 3.11 19.92 5.54
CA GLY A 349 1.97 20.16 4.66
C GLY A 349 0.92 19.03 4.75
N LYS A 350 -0.37 19.39 4.70
CA LYS A 350 -1.49 18.42 4.71
C LYS A 350 -2.36 18.65 3.48
N SER A 351 -2.24 17.77 2.49
CA SER A 351 -3.05 17.85 1.27
C SER A 351 -4.38 17.11 1.41
N LYS A 352 -5.46 17.74 0.97
CA LYS A 352 -6.79 17.13 0.77
C LYS A 352 -7.01 16.68 -0.68
N ALA A 353 -6.01 16.80 -1.54
CA ALA A 353 -6.08 16.35 -2.93
C ALA A 353 -6.37 14.85 -3.02
N LEU A 354 -7.13 14.45 -4.02
CA LEU A 354 -7.37 13.04 -4.34
C LEU A 354 -6.16 12.52 -5.10
N VAL A 355 -5.32 11.74 -4.43
CA VAL A 355 -4.16 11.10 -5.06
C VAL A 355 -4.32 9.58 -5.07
N GLU A 356 -3.62 8.92 -5.95
CA GLU A 356 -3.70 7.48 -6.15
C GLU A 356 -2.30 6.87 -6.01
N LEU A 357 -2.18 5.62 -5.55
CA LEU A 357 -0.85 4.99 -5.42
C LEU A 357 -0.11 4.87 -6.76
N VAL A 358 -0.84 4.73 -7.86
CA VAL A 358 -0.27 4.73 -9.22
C VAL A 358 0.44 6.06 -9.57
N ASP A 359 0.13 7.13 -8.86
CA ASP A 359 0.75 8.46 -9.02
C ASP A 359 2.15 8.53 -8.40
N LEU A 360 2.49 7.58 -7.51
CA LEU A 360 3.80 7.57 -6.83
C LEU A 360 4.96 7.39 -7.80
N TYR A 361 4.81 6.54 -8.81
CA TYR A 361 5.86 6.33 -9.80
C TYR A 361 6.27 7.66 -10.46
N PRO A 362 5.38 8.37 -11.18
CA PRO A 362 5.76 9.65 -11.78
C PRO A 362 6.22 10.68 -10.76
N THR A 363 5.66 10.69 -9.54
CA THR A 363 6.03 11.66 -8.52
C THR A 363 7.45 11.47 -8.02
N LEU A 364 7.87 10.25 -7.74
CA LEU A 364 9.22 9.96 -7.25
C LEU A 364 10.28 10.18 -8.34
N VAL A 365 9.95 9.89 -9.60
CA VAL A 365 10.81 10.18 -10.75
C VAL A 365 11.06 11.69 -10.86
N GLU A 366 10.02 12.51 -10.84
CA GLU A 366 10.17 13.97 -10.87
C GLU A 366 10.83 14.54 -9.62
N ALA A 367 10.54 13.98 -8.43
CA ALA A 367 11.15 14.41 -7.18
C ALA A 367 12.68 14.20 -7.17
N CYS A 368 13.16 13.25 -7.97
CA CYS A 368 14.58 12.99 -8.15
C CYS A 368 15.19 13.68 -9.40
N GLY A 369 14.45 14.59 -10.05
CA GLY A 369 14.94 15.38 -11.17
C GLY A 369 14.98 14.65 -12.52
N PHE A 370 14.30 13.51 -12.66
CA PHE A 370 14.29 12.76 -13.91
C PHE A 370 13.04 13.02 -14.77
N MET A 371 13.17 12.82 -16.07
CA MET A 371 12.05 12.86 -17.01
C MET A 371 11.14 11.64 -16.80
N LEU A 372 9.84 11.82 -17.01
CA LEU A 372 8.87 10.73 -16.91
C LEU A 372 8.98 9.75 -18.08
N PRO A 373 9.00 8.45 -17.84
CA PRO A 373 8.88 7.48 -18.92
C PRO A 373 7.48 7.51 -19.54
N ALA A 374 7.39 7.17 -20.81
CA ALA A 374 6.10 7.09 -21.51
C ALA A 374 5.23 5.95 -20.96
N GLY A 375 3.90 6.10 -21.12
CA GLY A 375 2.92 5.05 -20.84
C GLY A 375 2.55 4.88 -19.37
N LEU A 376 2.93 5.79 -18.49
CA LEU A 376 2.42 5.84 -17.13
C LEU A 376 0.93 6.25 -17.12
N GLU A 377 0.17 5.67 -16.21
CA GLU A 377 -1.26 5.97 -16.00
C GLU A 377 -1.51 6.74 -14.69
N GLY A 378 -0.47 7.01 -13.94
CA GLY A 378 -0.45 7.94 -12.82
C GLY A 378 -0.11 9.35 -13.24
N THR A 379 -0.47 10.33 -12.42
CA THR A 379 -0.15 11.75 -12.59
C THR A 379 0.76 12.19 -11.45
N SER A 380 1.92 12.76 -11.77
CA SER A 380 2.83 13.24 -10.74
C SER A 380 2.20 14.34 -9.88
N PHE A 381 2.15 14.12 -8.58
CA PHE A 381 1.75 15.12 -7.60
C PHE A 381 2.94 15.87 -6.99
N ARG A 382 4.09 15.91 -7.65
CA ARG A 382 5.28 16.64 -7.16
C ARG A 382 4.95 18.08 -6.77
N ALA A 383 4.08 18.75 -7.53
CA ALA A 383 3.65 20.13 -7.25
C ALA A 383 2.87 20.27 -5.93
N LEU A 384 2.20 19.22 -5.45
CA LEU A 384 1.50 19.23 -4.16
C LEU A 384 2.46 19.13 -2.97
N LEU A 385 3.69 18.70 -3.16
CA LEU A 385 4.71 18.71 -2.10
C LEU A 385 5.11 20.13 -1.73
N ASP A 386 5.09 21.05 -2.70
CA ASP A 386 5.39 22.46 -2.47
C ASP A 386 4.15 23.31 -2.18
N THR A 387 3.00 22.92 -2.75
CA THR A 387 1.70 23.63 -2.60
C THR A 387 0.59 22.61 -2.33
N PRO A 388 0.45 22.10 -1.09
CA PRO A 388 -0.48 21.03 -0.73
C PRO A 388 -1.96 21.33 -0.99
N GLU A 389 -2.33 22.62 -1.06
CA GLU A 389 -3.69 23.11 -1.26
C GLU A 389 -4.05 23.33 -2.74
N ARG A 390 -3.11 23.14 -3.66
CA ARG A 390 -3.34 23.34 -5.09
C ARG A 390 -4.51 22.47 -5.58
N PRO A 391 -5.40 22.99 -6.45
CA PRO A 391 -6.40 22.19 -7.14
C PRO A 391 -5.77 20.98 -7.85
N TRP A 392 -6.43 19.86 -7.78
CA TRP A 392 -5.92 18.59 -8.25
C TRP A 392 -6.99 17.75 -8.94
N LYS A 393 -6.76 16.45 -9.11
CA LYS A 393 -7.70 15.50 -9.71
C LYS A 393 -9.12 15.66 -9.15
N ARG A 394 -10.11 15.54 -10.03
CA ARG A 394 -11.53 15.57 -9.65
C ARG A 394 -12.00 14.24 -9.06
N ALA A 395 -11.29 13.14 -9.34
CA ALA A 395 -11.64 11.81 -8.84
C ALA A 395 -10.41 10.90 -8.69
N ALA A 396 -10.52 9.91 -7.79
CA ALA A 396 -9.65 8.74 -7.68
C ALA A 396 -10.44 7.48 -8.07
N PHE A 397 -9.76 6.49 -8.66
CA PHE A 397 -10.37 5.29 -9.22
C PHE A 397 -9.81 4.04 -8.54
N SER A 398 -10.71 3.16 -8.14
CA SER A 398 -10.38 1.85 -7.60
C SER A 398 -11.25 0.77 -8.23
N GLN A 399 -10.86 -0.48 -8.10
CA GLN A 399 -11.65 -1.60 -8.59
C GLN A 399 -11.52 -2.80 -7.67
N TYR A 400 -12.50 -3.70 -7.72
CA TYR A 400 -12.38 -4.99 -7.04
C TYR A 400 -13.18 -6.09 -7.74
N PRO A 401 -12.59 -7.26 -8.06
CA PRO A 401 -13.26 -8.37 -8.72
C PRO A 401 -14.08 -9.22 -7.74
N ARG A 402 -15.18 -9.81 -8.24
CA ARG A 402 -15.98 -10.81 -7.54
C ARG A 402 -16.26 -12.01 -8.44
N ALA A 403 -16.24 -13.21 -7.87
CA ALA A 403 -16.66 -14.41 -8.55
C ALA A 403 -18.15 -14.67 -8.35
N TYR A 404 -18.87 -15.08 -9.40
CA TYR A 404 -20.19 -15.65 -9.25
C TYR A 404 -20.11 -17.04 -8.57
N LYS A 405 -20.99 -17.29 -7.60
CA LYS A 405 -21.27 -18.62 -7.04
C LYS A 405 -20.02 -19.50 -6.81
N GLY A 406 -18.96 -18.92 -6.25
CA GLY A 406 -17.80 -19.71 -5.84
C GLY A 406 -16.81 -20.11 -6.93
N ASN A 407 -16.93 -19.62 -8.15
CA ASN A 407 -15.97 -19.86 -9.22
C ASN A 407 -14.69 -19.04 -8.99
N ARG A 408 -13.78 -19.56 -8.15
CA ARG A 408 -12.53 -18.90 -7.70
C ARG A 408 -11.39 -19.00 -8.73
N HIS A 409 -11.63 -19.59 -9.90
CA HIS A 409 -10.57 -19.95 -10.83
C HIS A 409 -10.22 -18.87 -11.87
N ARG A 410 -10.94 -17.76 -11.89
CA ARG A 410 -10.64 -16.63 -12.78
C ARG A 410 -10.01 -15.48 -12.01
N SER A 411 -8.86 -15.04 -12.43
CA SER A 411 -8.11 -13.94 -11.80
C SER A 411 -8.91 -12.63 -11.70
N HIS A 412 -9.77 -12.35 -12.70
CA HIS A 412 -10.63 -11.15 -12.73
C HIS A 412 -12.04 -11.37 -12.14
N GLY A 413 -12.39 -12.61 -11.69
CA GLY A 413 -13.75 -12.94 -11.31
C GLY A 413 -14.75 -12.91 -12.49
N ASP A 414 -16.05 -12.95 -12.19
CA ASP A 414 -17.14 -12.83 -13.17
C ASP A 414 -17.74 -11.42 -13.17
N ILE A 415 -17.57 -10.68 -12.07
CA ILE A 415 -18.03 -9.31 -11.91
C ILE A 415 -16.85 -8.45 -11.47
N MET A 416 -16.73 -7.26 -12.05
CA MET A 416 -15.82 -6.23 -11.59
C MET A 416 -16.59 -5.05 -10.99
N GLY A 417 -16.25 -4.66 -9.77
CA GLY A 417 -16.72 -3.43 -9.16
C GLY A 417 -15.75 -2.31 -9.48
N TYR A 418 -16.15 -1.36 -10.33
CA TYR A 418 -15.39 -0.15 -10.61
C TYR A 418 -15.89 0.99 -9.72
N SER A 419 -14.98 1.65 -9.04
CA SER A 419 -15.26 2.72 -8.09
C SER A 419 -14.65 4.04 -8.53
N VAL A 420 -15.40 5.12 -8.38
CA VAL A 420 -14.92 6.50 -8.48
C VAL A 420 -15.20 7.25 -7.19
N ARG A 421 -14.17 7.88 -6.62
CA ARG A 421 -14.20 8.69 -5.41
C ARG A 421 -13.95 10.14 -5.77
N THR A 422 -14.97 11.00 -5.61
CA THR A 422 -14.86 12.47 -5.77
C THR A 422 -14.66 13.12 -4.40
N ASP A 423 -14.71 14.43 -4.33
CA ASP A 423 -14.54 15.17 -3.08
C ASP A 423 -15.57 14.77 -2.00
N ARG A 424 -16.82 14.54 -2.42
CA ARG A 424 -17.94 14.23 -1.53
C ARG A 424 -18.45 12.81 -1.66
N TYR A 425 -18.49 12.23 -2.86
CA TYR A 425 -19.20 10.97 -3.11
C TYR A 425 -18.25 9.84 -3.47
N ARG A 426 -18.63 8.61 -3.09
CA ARG A 426 -18.15 7.37 -3.68
C ARG A 426 -19.25 6.75 -4.49
N TYR A 427 -18.95 6.39 -5.74
CA TYR A 427 -19.84 5.67 -6.63
C TYR A 427 -19.19 4.36 -7.06
N VAL A 428 -19.94 3.25 -7.10
CA VAL A 428 -19.48 1.95 -7.56
C VAL A 428 -20.45 1.37 -8.55
N GLU A 429 -19.95 0.86 -9.68
CA GLU A 429 -20.68 -0.01 -10.59
C GLU A 429 -20.11 -1.43 -10.54
N TRP A 430 -20.98 -2.38 -10.29
CA TRP A 430 -20.69 -3.79 -10.42
C TRP A 430 -21.08 -4.26 -11.80
N ARG A 431 -20.08 -4.60 -12.63
CA ARG A 431 -20.27 -4.94 -14.04
C ARG A 431 -19.92 -6.40 -14.30
N ASP A 432 -20.79 -7.10 -15.03
CA ASP A 432 -20.45 -8.42 -15.56
C ASP A 432 -19.22 -8.29 -16.47
N TRP A 433 -18.22 -9.11 -16.21
CA TRP A 433 -16.92 -9.00 -16.89
C TRP A 433 -17.01 -9.28 -18.39
N LYS A 434 -17.90 -10.19 -18.78
CA LYS A 434 -18.01 -10.64 -20.18
C LYS A 434 -18.84 -9.69 -21.03
N SER A 435 -19.98 -9.26 -20.52
CA SER A 435 -20.93 -8.42 -21.26
C SER A 435 -20.77 -6.92 -21.00
N GLY A 436 -20.10 -6.53 -19.91
CA GLY A 436 -20.04 -5.14 -19.46
C GLY A 436 -21.36 -4.62 -18.86
N ARG A 437 -22.39 -5.47 -18.74
CA ARG A 437 -23.69 -5.09 -18.18
C ARG A 437 -23.55 -4.73 -16.71
N VAL A 438 -24.18 -3.61 -16.31
CA VAL A 438 -24.22 -3.19 -14.91
C VAL A 438 -25.24 -4.03 -14.15
N GLU A 439 -24.79 -4.80 -13.16
CA GLU A 439 -25.60 -5.67 -12.31
C GLU A 439 -26.11 -4.94 -11.06
N ALA A 440 -25.28 -4.05 -10.50
CA ALA A 440 -25.64 -3.28 -9.31
C ALA A 440 -24.88 -1.96 -9.24
N ARG A 441 -25.38 -1.03 -8.42
CA ARG A 441 -24.77 0.27 -8.17
C ARG A 441 -24.78 0.62 -6.69
N GLU A 442 -23.78 1.38 -6.29
CA GLU A 442 -23.70 1.99 -4.97
C GLU A 442 -23.36 3.47 -5.10
N LEU A 443 -23.92 4.29 -4.22
CA LEU A 443 -23.57 5.70 -4.06
C LEU A 443 -23.56 6.04 -2.56
N TYR A 444 -22.46 6.60 -2.07
CA TYR A 444 -22.29 7.01 -0.67
C TYR A 444 -21.94 8.48 -0.61
N ASP A 445 -22.60 9.23 0.29
CA ASP A 445 -22.40 10.67 0.50
C ASP A 445 -21.53 10.90 1.74
N HIS A 446 -20.24 11.07 1.57
CA HIS A 446 -19.28 11.21 2.67
C HIS A 446 -19.46 12.49 3.51
N GLN A 447 -20.26 13.45 3.06
CA GLN A 447 -20.58 14.63 3.87
C GLN A 447 -21.57 14.29 4.99
N SER A 448 -22.54 13.46 4.72
CA SER A 448 -23.57 13.05 5.69
C SER A 448 -23.35 11.66 6.26
N ASP A 449 -22.59 10.81 5.56
CA ASP A 449 -22.35 9.39 5.89
C ASP A 449 -20.89 8.99 5.59
N PRO A 450 -19.91 9.49 6.34
CA PRO A 450 -18.51 9.17 6.14
C PRO A 450 -18.16 7.70 6.36
N GLY A 451 -19.02 6.96 7.07
CA GLY A 451 -18.88 5.53 7.34
C GLY A 451 -19.47 4.62 6.26
N GLU A 452 -20.04 5.20 5.19
CA GLU A 452 -20.67 4.46 4.09
C GLU A 452 -21.71 3.44 4.60
N ALA A 453 -22.57 3.86 5.57
CA ALA A 453 -23.58 3.01 6.17
C ALA A 453 -24.88 2.91 5.33
N HIS A 454 -25.07 3.79 4.34
CA HIS A 454 -26.31 3.86 3.56
C HIS A 454 -26.02 4.03 2.06
N ASN A 455 -26.33 2.99 1.28
CA ASN A 455 -26.34 3.13 -0.18
C ASN A 455 -27.55 3.94 -0.63
N VAL A 456 -27.31 5.13 -1.19
CA VAL A 456 -28.35 6.07 -1.65
C VAL A 456 -28.59 6.01 -3.15
N ALA A 457 -27.98 5.07 -3.89
CA ALA A 457 -28.08 4.95 -5.35
C ALA A 457 -29.52 4.82 -5.87
N GLY A 458 -30.43 4.21 -5.09
CA GLY A 458 -31.84 4.05 -5.46
C GLY A 458 -32.75 5.24 -5.11
N GLN A 459 -32.23 6.30 -4.46
CA GLN A 459 -33.05 7.41 -4.00
C GLN A 459 -33.19 8.50 -5.08
N GLN A 460 -34.41 8.92 -5.39
CA GLN A 460 -34.71 9.91 -6.44
C GLN A 460 -33.93 11.22 -6.29
N LYS A 461 -33.75 11.72 -5.07
CA LYS A 461 -33.01 12.97 -4.79
C LYS A 461 -31.54 12.94 -5.19
N TYR A 462 -30.93 11.74 -5.33
CA TYR A 462 -29.54 11.58 -5.75
C TYR A 462 -29.35 11.22 -7.23
N LYS A 463 -30.43 11.16 -8.02
CA LYS A 463 -30.40 10.75 -9.44
C LYS A 463 -29.39 11.57 -10.25
N VAL A 464 -29.33 12.88 -10.06
CA VAL A 464 -28.37 13.77 -10.77
C VAL A 464 -26.93 13.43 -10.39
N MET A 465 -26.68 13.19 -9.10
CA MET A 465 -25.34 12.82 -8.61
C MET A 465 -24.92 11.44 -9.11
N LEU A 466 -25.86 10.50 -9.16
CA LEU A 466 -25.61 9.17 -9.71
C LEU A 466 -25.15 9.24 -11.17
N GLU A 467 -25.89 9.96 -12.01
CA GLU A 467 -25.57 10.10 -13.44
C GLU A 467 -24.26 10.87 -13.67
N HIS A 468 -23.98 11.90 -12.85
CA HIS A 468 -22.69 12.59 -12.88
C HIS A 468 -21.52 11.64 -12.60
N HIS A 469 -21.61 10.81 -11.57
CA HIS A 469 -20.54 9.89 -11.20
C HIS A 469 -20.42 8.71 -12.17
N ARG A 470 -21.54 8.27 -12.74
CA ARG A 470 -21.55 7.31 -13.85
C ARG A 470 -20.79 7.87 -15.06
N SER A 471 -21.05 9.12 -15.42
CA SER A 471 -20.33 9.80 -16.51
C SER A 471 -18.81 9.89 -16.22
N LEU A 472 -18.40 10.28 -15.00
CA LEU A 472 -17.00 10.31 -14.61
C LEU A 472 -16.35 8.92 -14.71
N LEU A 473 -17.02 7.88 -14.25
CA LEU A 473 -16.52 6.52 -14.34
C LEU A 473 -16.37 6.06 -15.80
N THR A 474 -17.30 6.43 -16.68
CA THR A 474 -17.27 6.11 -18.11
C THR A 474 -16.16 6.87 -18.84
N GLN A 475 -15.95 8.14 -18.53
CA GLN A 475 -14.86 8.96 -19.09
C GLN A 475 -13.48 8.48 -18.60
N GLY A 476 -13.44 7.85 -17.44
CA GLY A 476 -12.26 7.24 -16.87
C GLY A 476 -11.27 8.24 -16.26
N TRP A 477 -10.18 7.70 -15.77
CA TRP A 477 -9.19 8.43 -14.99
C TRP A 477 -8.48 9.55 -15.76
N ARG A 478 -8.32 9.42 -17.08
CA ARG A 478 -7.70 10.48 -17.91
C ARG A 478 -8.50 11.76 -17.91
N ALA A 479 -9.81 11.67 -17.95
CA ALA A 479 -10.70 12.82 -17.90
C ALA A 479 -10.79 13.47 -16.51
N ALA A 480 -10.37 12.77 -15.46
CA ALA A 480 -10.34 13.28 -14.10
C ALA A 480 -8.97 13.90 -13.72
N ALA A 481 -7.97 13.83 -14.58
CA ALA A 481 -6.64 14.42 -14.37
C ALA A 481 -6.73 15.96 -14.19
N PRO A 482 -5.73 16.60 -13.53
CA PRO A 482 -5.69 18.04 -13.31
C PRO A 482 -5.73 18.85 -14.59
#